data_59d917c21795c102ac72c5a091c4d659
#
_entry.id   59d917c21795c102ac72c5a091c4d659
#
_cell.length_a   1.000
_cell.length_b   1.000
_cell.length_c   1.000
_cell.angle_alpha   90.00
_cell.angle_beta   90.00
_cell.angle_gamma   90.00
#
_symmetry.space_group_name_H-M   'P 1'
#
loop_
_entity.id
_entity.type
_entity.pdbx_description
1 polymer ?
#
loop_
_entity_poly.entity_id
_entity_poly.type
_entity_poly.pdbx_seq_one_letter_code
_entity_poly.pdbx_strand_id
1 'polypeptide(L)' 'MKHNFDNHTFLASCEHDADKNVMHITFTNGKTYSYGDCSHDDFEAFKNAKSAGKHYAQIKASKGQYQP' A
#
# COMPACT_ATOMS: atom_id res chain seq x y z
N MET A 1 -6.94 -2.53 -8.75
CA MET A 1 -5.76 -3.37 -9.02
C MET A 1 -5.17 -3.84 -7.71
N LYS A 2 -4.71 -5.06 -7.67
CA LYS A 2 -4.25 -5.69 -6.44
C LYS A 2 -2.90 -6.36 -6.67
N HIS A 3 -2.02 -6.28 -5.68
CA HIS A 3 -0.74 -6.95 -5.70
C HIS A 3 -0.54 -7.72 -4.40
N ASN A 4 -0.11 -8.98 -4.51
CA ASN A 4 0.19 -9.81 -3.35
C ASN A 4 1.70 -9.82 -3.11
N PHE A 5 2.09 -9.62 -1.85
CA PHE A 5 3.50 -9.68 -1.46
C PHE A 5 3.82 -11.08 -0.99
N ASP A 6 4.52 -11.84 -1.83
CA ASP A 6 4.90 -13.21 -1.47
C ASP A 6 6.12 -13.18 -0.55
N ASN A 7 6.07 -14.01 0.49
CA ASN A 7 7.20 -14.19 1.42
C ASN A 7 7.66 -12.92 2.13
N HIS A 8 6.77 -11.94 2.27
CA HIS A 8 7.11 -10.74 3.03
C HIS A 8 6.82 -10.96 4.51
N THR A 9 7.64 -10.34 5.38
CA THR A 9 7.55 -10.53 6.82
C THR A 9 6.24 -10.02 7.40
N PHE A 10 5.76 -8.85 6.93
CA PHE A 10 4.56 -8.25 7.50
C PHE A 10 3.53 -7.75 6.47
N LEU A 11 3.91 -7.62 5.20
CA LEU A 11 2.97 -7.16 4.17
C LEU A 11 2.35 -8.37 3.46
N ALA A 12 1.02 -8.39 3.37
CA ALA A 12 0.31 -9.46 2.69
C ALA A 12 -0.10 -9.05 1.28
N SER A 13 -0.70 -7.87 1.13
CA SER A 13 -1.16 -7.39 -0.18
C SER A 13 -1.42 -5.90 -0.14
N CYS A 14 -1.55 -5.30 -1.33
CA CYS A 14 -2.06 -3.94 -1.46
C CYS A 14 -3.02 -3.87 -2.63
N GLU A 15 -3.98 -2.94 -2.53
CA GLU A 15 -4.97 -2.74 -3.57
C GLU A 15 -5.16 -1.25 -3.80
N HIS A 16 -5.22 -0.84 -5.06
CA HIS A 16 -5.40 0.56 -5.43
C HIS A 16 -6.80 0.81 -5.96
N ASP A 17 -7.48 1.81 -5.40
CA ASP A 17 -8.77 2.29 -5.87
C ASP A 17 -8.52 3.54 -6.72
N ALA A 18 -8.61 3.39 -8.04
CA ALA A 18 -8.29 4.48 -8.97
C ALA A 18 -9.30 5.63 -8.89
N ASP A 19 -10.54 5.33 -8.54
CA ASP A 19 -11.58 6.37 -8.45
C ASP A 19 -11.33 7.34 -7.32
N LYS A 20 -10.80 6.84 -6.21
CA LYS A 20 -10.58 7.63 -5.00
C LYS A 20 -9.12 7.96 -4.75
N ASN A 21 -8.21 7.41 -5.55
CA ASN A 21 -6.76 7.50 -5.32
C ASN A 21 -6.39 7.07 -3.90
N VAL A 22 -6.94 5.94 -3.50
CA VAL A 22 -6.72 5.35 -2.18
C VAL A 22 -6.04 4.00 -2.34
N MET A 23 -5.04 3.73 -1.50
CA MET A 23 -4.39 2.43 -1.49
C MET A 23 -4.70 1.73 -0.17
N HIS A 24 -5.22 0.50 -0.28
CA HIS A 24 -5.52 -0.35 0.86
C HIS A 24 -4.37 -1.33 1.03
N ILE A 25 -3.74 -1.33 2.19
CA ILE A 25 -2.59 -2.19 2.46
C ILE A 25 -2.99 -3.18 3.55
N THR A 26 -2.91 -4.47 3.22
CA THR A 26 -3.25 -5.55 4.14
C THR A 26 -1.98 -6.18 4.69
N PHE A 27 -1.94 -6.36 6.00
CA PHE A 27 -0.80 -6.96 6.69
C PHE A 27 -1.05 -8.43 6.98
N THR A 28 0.01 -9.15 7.28
CA THR A 28 -0.08 -10.59 7.54
C THR A 28 -0.89 -10.93 8.79
N ASN A 29 -1.10 -9.96 9.69
CA ASN A 29 -1.94 -10.14 10.87
C ASN A 29 -3.44 -9.98 10.56
N GLY A 30 -3.81 -9.76 9.29
CA GLY A 30 -5.18 -9.62 8.86
C GLY A 30 -5.74 -8.20 8.89
N LYS A 31 -4.98 -7.24 9.38
CA LYS A 31 -5.42 -5.85 9.42
C LYS A 31 -5.17 -5.15 8.10
N THR A 32 -6.07 -4.23 7.74
CA THR A 32 -5.96 -3.42 6.53
C THR A 32 -6.01 -1.95 6.90
N TYR A 33 -5.05 -1.19 6.37
CA TYR A 33 -5.00 0.26 6.52
C TYR A 33 -5.08 0.91 5.15
N SER A 34 -5.74 2.07 5.09
CA SER A 34 -5.95 2.78 3.83
C SER A 34 -5.23 4.12 3.86
N TYR A 35 -4.65 4.51 2.73
CA TYR A 35 -3.92 5.77 2.60
C TYR A 35 -4.44 6.53 1.39
N GLY A 36 -4.70 7.83 1.59
CA GLY A 36 -5.16 8.72 0.54
C GLY A 36 -4.03 9.32 -0.28
N ASP A 37 -4.40 10.06 -1.33
CA ASP A 37 -3.45 10.70 -2.24
C ASP A 37 -2.45 9.73 -2.86
N CYS A 38 -2.89 8.52 -3.12
CA CYS A 38 -2.07 7.50 -3.75
C CYS A 38 -2.52 7.34 -5.20
N SER A 39 -1.67 7.78 -6.13
CA SER A 39 -1.93 7.62 -7.55
C SER A 39 -1.64 6.18 -8.00
N HIS A 40 -2.00 5.87 -9.24
CA HIS A 40 -1.62 4.59 -9.83
C HIS A 40 -0.10 4.44 -9.85
N ASP A 41 0.63 5.53 -10.11
CA ASP A 41 2.09 5.51 -10.10
C ASP A 41 2.64 5.16 -8.71
N ASP A 42 1.99 5.66 -7.66
CA ASP A 42 2.38 5.31 -6.28
C ASP A 42 2.18 3.82 -6.03
N PHE A 43 1.09 3.25 -6.53
CA PHE A 43 0.85 1.82 -6.41
C PHE A 43 1.92 1.01 -7.15
N GLU A 44 2.25 1.43 -8.39
CA GLU A 44 3.27 0.73 -9.18
C GLU A 44 4.65 0.84 -8.53
N ALA A 45 4.98 2.00 -7.97
CA ALA A 45 6.25 2.17 -7.26
C ALA A 45 6.34 1.25 -6.05
N PHE A 46 5.25 1.11 -5.31
CA PHE A 46 5.21 0.21 -4.15
C PHE A 46 5.35 -1.24 -4.58
N LYS A 47 4.59 -1.63 -5.60
CA LYS A 47 4.61 -2.98 -6.14
C LYS A 47 6.00 -3.39 -6.60
N ASN A 48 6.73 -2.47 -7.23
CA ASN A 48 8.03 -2.74 -7.84
C ASN A 48 9.22 -2.36 -6.94
N ALA A 49 8.97 -1.92 -5.70
CA ALA A 49 10.02 -1.49 -4.80
C ALA A 49 10.92 -2.67 -4.41
N LYS A 50 12.23 -2.43 -4.36
CA LYS A 50 13.18 -3.45 -3.93
C LYS A 50 12.95 -3.86 -2.48
N SER A 51 12.57 -2.89 -1.64
CA SER A 51 12.19 -3.16 -0.27
C SER A 51 10.81 -2.58 -0.04
N ALA A 52 9.79 -3.45 -0.08
CA ALA A 52 8.42 -3.03 0.12
C ALA A 52 8.21 -2.46 1.52
N GLY A 53 8.91 -3.01 2.52
CA GLY A 53 8.81 -2.52 3.89
C GLY A 53 9.30 -1.08 4.04
N LYS A 54 10.43 -0.77 3.41
CA LYS A 54 10.94 0.61 3.42
C LYS A 54 10.03 1.55 2.65
N HIS A 55 9.50 1.09 1.52
CA HIS A 55 8.58 1.90 0.74
C HIS A 55 7.29 2.17 1.51
N TYR A 56 6.78 1.18 2.23
CA TYR A 56 5.61 1.36 3.09
C TYR A 56 5.88 2.43 4.15
N ALA A 57 7.07 2.44 4.75
CA ALA A 57 7.42 3.46 5.72
C ALA A 57 7.37 4.87 5.11
N GLN A 58 7.78 5.01 3.84
CA GLN A 58 7.69 6.28 3.13
C GLN A 58 6.22 6.67 2.87
N ILE A 59 5.39 5.71 2.48
CA ILE A 59 3.96 5.96 2.28
C ILE A 59 3.33 6.43 3.58
N LYS A 60 3.61 5.75 4.68
CA LYS A 60 3.07 6.08 5.99
C LYS A 60 3.48 7.49 6.41
N ALA A 61 4.72 7.90 6.10
CA ALA A 61 5.23 9.22 6.46
C ALA A 61 4.70 10.33 5.56
N SER A 62 4.49 10.05 4.27
CA SER A 62 4.15 11.07 3.28
C SER A 62 2.68 11.11 2.91
N LYS A 63 1.92 10.04 3.12
CA LYS A 63 0.49 9.96 2.79
C LYS A 63 -0.33 9.93 4.06
N GLY A 64 -1.44 10.64 4.04
CA GLY A 64 -2.36 10.62 5.17
C GLY A 64 -3.20 9.36 5.20
N GLN A 65 -3.50 8.87 6.40
CA GLN A 65 -4.41 7.74 6.54
C GLN A 65 -5.79 8.15 6.06
N TYR A 66 -6.37 7.36 5.16
CA TYR A 66 -7.69 7.62 4.60
C TYR A 66 -8.77 7.13 5.56
N GLN A 67 -9.71 8.01 5.89
CA GLN A 67 -10.88 7.64 6.68
C GLN A 67 -12.13 8.03 5.90
N PRO A 68 -12.94 7.05 5.50
CA PRO A 68 -14.16 7.32 4.74
C PRO A 68 -15.23 8.01 5.56
#